data_4d019c3598d6751e6b10df4906d16d2c
#
_entry.id   4d019c3598d6751e6b10df4906d16d2c
#
_cell.length_a   1.000
_cell.length_b   1.000
_cell.length_c   1.000
_cell.angle_alpha   90.00
_cell.angle_beta   90.00
_cell.angle_gamma   90.00
#
_symmetry.space_group_name_H-M   'P 1'
#
loop_
_entity.id
_entity.type
_entity.pdbx_description
1 polymer ?
#
loop_
_entity_poly.entity_id
_entity_poly.type
_entity_poly.pdbx_seq_one_letter_code
_entity_poly.pdbx_strand_id
1 'polypeptide(L)'
;YQLRLEEMTRGFRLWLQSKGLGIDAEMMRETFKPSSVLALAGNTLASFGNVMTNAFMILLTVAFILAEDMRFAERLQNAHQGSSASVAALRRFTASVNRYMALKTVISIFTGILAATWLTIIGVDYPILWGVLAFFLNFIPTIGSIIAAIPTTLLALVQLGVSEAVWTAAGYLVINTVVGNMIEPRVMGRGLDLSALVA
;
A
#
# COMPACT_ATOMS: atom_id res chain seq x y z
N TYR A 1 -24.18 2.45 -8.80
CA TYR A 1 -23.40 1.18 -8.78
C TYR A 1 -24.26 -0.03 -9.20
N GLN A 2 -25.52 -0.17 -8.74
CA GLN A 2 -26.38 -1.32 -9.09
C GLN A 2 -26.62 -1.44 -10.59
N LEU A 3 -26.91 -0.35 -11.28
CA LEU A 3 -27.14 -0.34 -12.73
C LEU A 3 -25.89 -0.78 -13.53
N ARG A 4 -24.73 -0.37 -13.09
CA ARG A 4 -23.43 -0.76 -13.72
C ARG A 4 -23.13 -2.25 -13.52
N LEU A 5 -23.39 -2.79 -12.33
CA LEU A 5 -23.25 -4.23 -12.07
C LEU A 5 -24.21 -5.07 -12.94
N GLU A 6 -25.41 -4.57 -13.18
CA GLU A 6 -26.37 -5.24 -14.09
C GLU A 6 -25.91 -5.17 -15.54
N GLU A 7 -25.35 -4.06 -16.00
CA GLU A 7 -24.78 -3.94 -17.35
C GLU A 7 -23.58 -4.86 -17.55
N MET A 8 -22.67 -4.92 -16.56
CA MET A 8 -21.50 -5.81 -16.62
C MET A 8 -21.90 -7.28 -16.63
N THR A 9 -22.86 -7.69 -15.80
CA THR A 9 -23.36 -9.07 -15.80
C THR A 9 -24.08 -9.42 -17.11
N ARG A 10 -24.76 -8.45 -17.72
CA ARG A 10 -25.39 -8.63 -19.05
C ARG A 10 -24.33 -8.77 -20.15
N GLY A 11 -23.32 -7.90 -20.17
CA GLY A 11 -22.22 -7.96 -21.16
C GLY A 11 -21.41 -9.24 -21.05
N PHE A 12 -21.08 -9.67 -19.85
CA PHE A 12 -20.37 -10.92 -19.59
C PHE A 12 -21.20 -12.15 -19.99
N ARG A 13 -22.51 -12.13 -19.79
CA ARG A 13 -23.44 -13.17 -20.24
C ARG A 13 -23.47 -13.30 -21.77
N LEU A 14 -23.57 -12.17 -22.47
CA LEU A 14 -23.55 -12.18 -23.95
C LEU A 14 -22.22 -12.68 -24.50
N TRP A 15 -21.12 -12.34 -23.85
CA TRP A 15 -19.80 -12.84 -24.23
C TRP A 15 -19.66 -14.35 -24.00
N LEU A 16 -20.16 -14.90 -22.88
CA LEU A 16 -20.15 -16.34 -22.59
C LEU A 16 -21.03 -17.12 -23.59
N GLN A 17 -22.20 -16.57 -23.91
CA GLN A 17 -23.06 -17.17 -24.94
C GLN A 17 -22.40 -17.20 -26.32
N SER A 18 -21.65 -16.14 -26.67
CA SER A 18 -20.90 -16.09 -27.93
C SER A 18 -19.76 -17.12 -28.03
N LYS A 19 -19.27 -17.59 -26.86
CA LYS A 19 -18.22 -18.61 -26.76
C LYS A 19 -18.76 -20.05 -26.60
N GLY A 20 -20.07 -20.24 -26.65
CA GLY A 20 -20.69 -21.57 -26.55
C GLY A 20 -20.62 -22.20 -25.14
N LEU A 21 -20.26 -21.46 -24.14
CA LEU A 21 -20.23 -21.90 -22.74
C LEU A 21 -21.64 -21.70 -22.17
N GLY A 22 -22.48 -22.73 -22.27
CA GLY A 22 -23.82 -22.80 -21.65
C GLY A 22 -23.69 -22.91 -20.12
N ILE A 23 -23.38 -21.81 -19.45
CA ILE A 23 -23.45 -21.76 -17.99
C ILE A 23 -24.88 -21.41 -17.61
N ASP A 24 -25.46 -22.26 -16.74
CA ASP A 24 -26.83 -22.14 -16.27
C ASP A 24 -27.07 -20.74 -15.70
N ALA A 25 -28.02 -20.00 -16.24
CA ALA A 25 -28.31 -18.62 -15.88
C ALA A 25 -28.72 -18.48 -14.39
N GLU A 26 -29.18 -19.58 -13.80
CA GLU A 26 -29.57 -19.66 -12.38
C GLU A 26 -28.35 -19.75 -11.45
N MET A 27 -27.34 -20.53 -11.82
CA MET A 27 -26.09 -20.63 -11.08
C MET A 27 -25.32 -19.30 -11.09
N MET A 28 -25.37 -18.55 -12.19
CA MET A 28 -24.76 -17.24 -12.28
C MET A 28 -25.53 -16.17 -11.46
N ARG A 29 -26.85 -16.26 -11.37
CA ARG A 29 -27.67 -15.39 -10.53
C ARG A 29 -27.42 -15.62 -9.03
N GLU A 30 -27.16 -16.86 -8.63
CA GLU A 30 -26.82 -17.16 -7.22
C GLU A 30 -25.41 -16.74 -6.85
N THR A 31 -24.44 -16.91 -7.75
CA THR A 31 -23.03 -16.59 -7.50
C THR A 31 -22.75 -15.08 -7.59
N PHE A 32 -23.40 -14.37 -8.50
CA PHE A 32 -23.22 -12.92 -8.71
C PHE A 32 -24.44 -12.10 -8.25
N LYS A 33 -24.95 -12.37 -7.06
CA LYS A 33 -25.94 -11.46 -6.46
C LYS A 33 -25.26 -10.10 -6.22
N PRO A 34 -25.82 -8.98 -6.71
CA PRO A 34 -25.26 -7.65 -6.45
C PRO A 34 -25.03 -7.38 -4.95
N SER A 35 -25.91 -7.94 -4.11
CA SER A 35 -25.77 -7.89 -2.65
C SER A 35 -24.52 -8.60 -2.12
N SER A 36 -24.11 -9.72 -2.73
CA SER A 36 -22.90 -10.45 -2.32
C SER A 36 -21.63 -9.70 -2.72
N VAL A 37 -21.59 -9.08 -3.88
CA VAL A 37 -20.48 -8.25 -4.34
C VAL A 37 -20.34 -6.99 -3.48
N LEU A 38 -21.48 -6.35 -3.16
CA LEU A 38 -21.49 -5.19 -2.25
C LEU A 38 -21.12 -5.57 -0.81
N ALA A 39 -21.56 -6.73 -0.33
CA ALA A 39 -21.16 -7.25 0.99
C ALA A 39 -19.66 -7.58 1.01
N LEU A 40 -19.13 -8.20 -0.04
CA LEU A 40 -17.71 -8.48 -0.18
C LEU A 40 -16.88 -7.19 -0.20
N ALA A 41 -17.30 -6.21 -1.00
CA ALA A 41 -16.66 -4.89 -1.05
C ALA A 41 -16.73 -4.18 0.31
N GLY A 42 -17.89 -4.19 0.97
CA GLY A 42 -18.07 -3.60 2.30
C GLY A 42 -17.24 -4.28 3.38
N ASN A 43 -17.19 -5.61 3.42
CA ASN A 43 -16.37 -6.37 4.36
C ASN A 43 -14.87 -6.17 4.09
N THR A 44 -14.48 -6.11 2.82
CA THR A 44 -13.09 -5.83 2.44
C THR A 44 -12.72 -4.42 2.90
N LEU A 45 -13.56 -3.42 2.67
CA LEU A 45 -13.32 -2.05 3.11
C LEU A 45 -13.25 -1.92 4.64
N ALA A 46 -14.12 -2.61 5.38
CA ALA A 46 -14.09 -2.66 6.84
C ALA A 46 -12.82 -3.34 7.36
N SER A 47 -12.41 -4.46 6.75
CA SER A 47 -11.15 -5.14 7.08
C SER A 47 -9.94 -4.25 6.81
N PHE A 48 -9.98 -3.46 5.74
CA PHE A 48 -8.97 -2.44 5.44
C PHE A 48 -8.91 -1.35 6.52
N GLY A 49 -10.06 -0.86 6.98
CA GLY A 49 -10.11 0.11 8.09
C GLY A 49 -9.39 -0.42 9.34
N ASN A 50 -9.58 -1.69 9.67
CA ASN A 50 -8.90 -2.33 10.80
C ASN A 50 -7.38 -2.47 10.56
N VAL A 51 -6.95 -2.87 9.35
CA VAL A 51 -5.52 -2.94 9.00
C VAL A 51 -4.88 -1.56 9.08
N MET A 52 -5.55 -0.51 8.57
CA MET A 52 -5.07 0.87 8.65
C MET A 52 -4.93 1.35 10.08
N THR A 53 -5.93 1.09 10.92
CA THR A 53 -5.89 1.47 12.33
C THR A 53 -4.71 0.79 13.05
N ASN A 54 -4.53 -0.51 12.82
CA ASN A 54 -3.42 -1.25 13.41
C ASN A 54 -2.06 -0.76 12.88
N ALA A 55 -1.92 -0.53 11.56
CA ALA A 55 -0.70 0.01 10.97
C ALA A 55 -0.37 1.41 11.53
N PHE A 56 -1.37 2.28 11.66
CA PHE A 56 -1.21 3.61 12.27
C PHE A 56 -0.76 3.51 13.72
N MET A 57 -1.38 2.63 14.52
CA MET A 57 -1.00 2.40 15.91
C MET A 57 0.43 1.87 16.04
N ILE A 58 0.85 0.94 15.17
CA ILE A 58 2.22 0.43 15.13
C ILE A 58 3.19 1.55 14.78
N LEU A 59 2.92 2.34 13.74
CA LEU A 59 3.77 3.45 13.33
C LEU A 59 3.86 4.53 14.43
N LEU A 60 2.75 4.83 15.08
CA LEU A 60 2.71 5.77 16.19
C LEU A 60 3.54 5.25 17.37
N THR A 61 3.38 3.97 17.71
CA THR A 61 4.17 3.33 18.77
C THR A 61 5.66 3.35 18.46
N VAL A 62 6.05 3.00 17.23
CA VAL A 62 7.44 3.06 16.77
C VAL A 62 7.98 4.50 16.81
N ALA A 63 7.20 5.48 16.38
CA ALA A 63 7.58 6.89 16.45
C ALA A 63 7.80 7.35 17.89
N PHE A 64 6.93 6.94 18.83
CA PHE A 64 7.10 7.24 20.25
C PHE A 64 8.34 6.54 20.85
N ILE A 65 8.56 5.26 20.53
CA ILE A 65 9.77 4.53 20.96
C ILE A 65 11.03 5.22 20.45
N LEU A 66 11.07 5.61 19.17
CA LEU A 66 12.21 6.32 18.60
C LEU A 66 12.40 7.72 19.21
N ALA A 67 11.32 8.42 19.53
CA ALA A 67 11.40 9.72 20.22
C ALA A 67 11.89 9.58 21.68
N GLU A 68 11.51 8.52 22.37
CA GLU A 68 11.96 8.21 23.73
C GLU A 68 13.43 7.75 23.73
N ASP A 69 13.85 6.97 22.74
CA ASP A 69 15.20 6.41 22.66
C ASP A 69 16.29 7.50 22.51
N MET A 70 15.96 8.64 21.91
CA MET A 70 16.89 9.79 21.88
C MET A 70 17.22 10.33 23.28
N ARG A 71 16.25 10.30 24.20
CA ARG A 71 16.45 10.69 25.60
C ARG A 71 17.09 9.58 26.44
N PHE A 72 16.84 8.33 26.07
CA PHE A 72 17.41 7.16 26.72
C PHE A 72 18.91 7.02 26.47
N ALA A 73 19.37 7.29 25.25
CA ALA A 73 20.78 7.31 24.89
C ALA A 73 21.58 8.38 25.70
N GLU A 74 20.99 9.55 25.95
CA GLU A 74 21.58 10.59 26.82
C GLU A 74 21.63 10.16 28.29
N ARG A 75 20.59 9.48 28.79
CA ARG A 75 20.54 8.96 30.17
C ARG A 75 21.50 7.82 30.40
N LEU A 76 21.68 6.91 29.43
CA LEU A 76 22.66 5.82 29.49
C LEU A 76 24.11 6.34 29.49
N GLN A 77 24.40 7.44 28.78
CA GLN A 77 25.72 8.07 28.84
C GLN A 77 26.06 8.61 30.23
N ASN A 78 25.08 9.15 30.92
CA ASN A 78 25.27 9.71 32.27
C ASN A 78 25.32 8.62 33.35
N ALA A 79 24.80 7.41 33.08
CA ALA A 79 24.68 6.34 34.06
C ALA A 79 25.80 5.28 34.00
N HIS A 80 26.55 5.15 32.90
CA HIS A 80 27.56 4.11 32.75
C HIS A 80 28.89 4.67 32.25
N GLN A 81 29.89 4.58 33.08
CA GLN A 81 31.34 4.67 32.72
C GLN A 81 31.82 3.40 31.97
N GLY A 82 30.91 2.67 31.32
CA GLY A 82 31.18 1.41 30.62
C GLY A 82 31.51 1.63 29.13
N SER A 83 32.56 1.01 28.69
CA SER A 83 33.23 0.97 27.39
C SER A 83 32.64 1.89 26.28
N SER A 84 33.38 2.89 25.89
CA SER A 84 33.07 3.87 24.82
C SER A 84 32.65 3.23 23.48
N ALA A 85 33.06 2.00 23.21
CA ALA A 85 32.76 1.27 22.00
C ALA A 85 31.29 0.85 21.87
N SER A 86 30.63 0.37 22.93
CA SER A 86 29.23 -0.08 22.90
C SER A 86 28.26 1.10 22.74
N VAL A 87 28.54 2.22 23.39
CA VAL A 87 27.75 3.46 23.25
C VAL A 87 27.89 4.05 21.84
N ALA A 88 29.09 4.01 21.26
CA ALA A 88 29.32 4.46 19.89
C ALA A 88 28.60 3.57 18.87
N ALA A 89 28.58 2.26 19.07
CA ALA A 89 27.84 1.32 18.22
C ALA A 89 26.33 1.56 18.26
N LEU A 90 25.76 1.76 19.47
CA LEU A 90 24.34 2.06 19.64
C LEU A 90 23.95 3.38 18.98
N ARG A 91 24.75 4.43 19.13
CA ARG A 91 24.52 5.72 18.45
C ARG A 91 24.53 5.59 16.93
N ARG A 92 25.49 4.84 16.36
CA ARG A 92 25.54 4.59 14.91
C ARG A 92 24.28 3.84 14.45
N PHE A 93 23.86 2.84 15.20
CA PHE A 93 22.66 2.08 14.90
C PHE A 93 21.42 2.98 14.89
N THR A 94 21.19 3.75 15.97
CA THR A 94 20.02 4.66 16.06
C THR A 94 20.06 5.72 14.96
N ALA A 95 21.21 6.29 14.64
CA ALA A 95 21.36 7.25 13.55
C ALA A 95 21.00 6.62 12.18
N SER A 96 21.44 5.37 11.93
CA SER A 96 21.12 4.64 10.70
C SER A 96 19.63 4.33 10.60
N VAL A 97 18.98 3.90 11.68
CA VAL A 97 17.53 3.64 11.73
C VAL A 97 16.74 4.92 11.48
N ASN A 98 17.10 6.02 12.15
CA ASN A 98 16.42 7.31 11.97
C ASN A 98 16.55 7.80 10.52
N ARG A 99 17.73 7.68 9.91
CA ARG A 99 17.96 8.04 8.51
C ARG A 99 17.15 7.15 7.56
N TYR A 100 17.12 5.84 7.80
CA TYR A 100 16.28 4.91 7.04
C TYR A 100 14.81 5.29 7.12
N MET A 101 14.28 5.53 8.32
CA MET A 101 12.89 5.90 8.52
C MET A 101 12.55 7.24 7.84
N ALA A 102 13.42 8.23 7.92
CA ALA A 102 13.23 9.51 7.24
C ALA A 102 13.17 9.33 5.71
N LEU A 103 14.11 8.59 5.13
CA LEU A 103 14.14 8.30 3.69
C LEU A 103 12.91 7.49 3.26
N LYS A 104 12.54 6.47 4.03
CA LYS A 104 11.35 5.64 3.75
C LYS A 104 10.07 6.47 3.80
N THR A 105 9.97 7.40 4.76
CA THR A 105 8.83 8.32 4.85
C THR A 105 8.72 9.20 3.60
N VAL A 106 9.82 9.80 3.14
CA VAL A 106 9.83 10.62 1.92
C VAL A 106 9.43 9.80 0.70
N ILE A 107 9.99 8.60 0.52
CA ILE A 107 9.64 7.71 -0.58
C ILE A 107 8.16 7.31 -0.51
N SER A 108 7.65 7.02 0.69
CA SER A 108 6.24 6.64 0.88
C SER A 108 5.29 7.81 0.58
N ILE A 109 5.63 9.05 0.97
CA ILE A 109 4.87 10.25 0.60
C ILE A 109 4.82 10.38 -0.93
N PHE A 110 5.96 10.23 -1.59
CA PHE A 110 6.04 10.30 -3.04
C PHE A 110 5.19 9.22 -3.72
N THR A 111 5.24 7.98 -3.22
CA THR A 111 4.41 6.86 -3.70
C THR A 111 2.92 7.17 -3.53
N GLY A 112 2.52 7.69 -2.37
CA GLY A 112 1.13 8.07 -2.10
C GLY A 112 0.63 9.18 -3.02
N ILE A 113 1.46 10.20 -3.29
CA ILE A 113 1.12 11.27 -4.22
C ILE A 113 0.98 10.74 -5.65
N LEU A 114 1.90 9.88 -6.10
CA LEU A 114 1.82 9.27 -7.43
C LEU A 114 0.54 8.43 -7.57
N ALA A 115 0.23 7.61 -6.57
CA ALA A 115 -0.99 6.79 -6.56
C ALA A 115 -2.24 7.67 -6.61
N ALA A 116 -2.34 8.69 -5.74
CA ALA A 116 -3.48 9.61 -5.73
C ALA A 116 -3.65 10.33 -7.06
N THR A 117 -2.55 10.82 -7.64
CA THR A 117 -2.56 11.52 -8.94
C THR A 117 -3.03 10.59 -10.05
N TRP A 118 -2.50 9.36 -10.10
CA TRP A 118 -2.90 8.37 -11.09
C TRP A 118 -4.38 8.03 -11.01
N LEU A 119 -4.90 7.79 -9.80
CA LEU A 119 -6.30 7.48 -9.57
C LEU A 119 -7.22 8.66 -9.89
N THR A 120 -6.77 9.89 -9.67
CA THR A 120 -7.50 11.10 -10.07
C THR A 120 -7.63 11.18 -11.59
N ILE A 121 -6.56 10.85 -12.33
CA ILE A 121 -6.57 10.85 -13.81
C ILE A 121 -7.56 9.80 -14.35
N ILE A 122 -7.61 8.61 -13.73
CA ILE A 122 -8.54 7.55 -14.13
C ILE A 122 -9.98 7.91 -13.74
N GLY A 123 -10.19 8.72 -12.70
CA GLY A 123 -11.52 9.07 -12.19
C GLY A 123 -12.05 8.12 -11.12
N VAL A 124 -11.17 7.41 -10.42
CA VAL A 124 -11.55 6.55 -9.29
C VAL A 124 -11.96 7.40 -8.10
N ASP A 125 -13.06 7.03 -7.43
CA ASP A 125 -13.55 7.74 -6.25
C ASP A 125 -12.53 7.71 -5.10
N TYR A 126 -12.48 8.81 -4.35
CA TYR A 126 -11.62 8.98 -3.17
C TYR A 126 -10.11 8.79 -3.42
N PRO A 127 -9.51 9.38 -4.47
CA PRO A 127 -8.12 9.13 -4.84
C PRO A 127 -7.12 9.50 -3.73
N ILE A 128 -7.43 10.54 -2.93
CA ILE A 128 -6.61 10.93 -1.78
C ILE A 128 -6.60 9.85 -0.71
N LEU A 129 -7.74 9.23 -0.42
CA LEU A 129 -7.83 8.14 0.55
C LEU A 129 -6.93 6.96 0.15
N TRP A 130 -7.00 6.58 -1.12
CA TRP A 130 -6.18 5.50 -1.67
C TRP A 130 -4.70 5.86 -1.73
N GLY A 131 -4.37 7.12 -1.98
CA GLY A 131 -3.00 7.62 -1.91
C GLY A 131 -2.43 7.57 -0.49
N VAL A 132 -3.22 7.96 0.52
CA VAL A 132 -2.85 7.83 1.94
C VAL A 132 -2.69 6.36 2.32
N LEU A 133 -3.57 5.48 1.84
CA LEU A 133 -3.44 4.05 2.03
C LEU A 133 -2.13 3.52 1.42
N ALA A 134 -1.82 3.90 0.18
CA ALA A 134 -0.58 3.53 -0.49
C ALA A 134 0.65 4.04 0.27
N PHE A 135 0.62 5.27 0.81
CA PHE A 135 1.67 5.81 1.68
C PHE A 135 1.93 4.92 2.89
N PHE A 136 0.88 4.58 3.67
CA PHE A 136 1.06 3.77 4.87
C PHE A 136 1.51 2.34 4.54
N LEU A 137 0.89 1.72 3.56
CA LEU A 137 1.23 0.34 3.18
C LEU A 137 2.62 0.23 2.56
N ASN A 138 3.13 1.29 1.94
CA ASN A 138 4.48 1.32 1.37
C ASN A 138 5.60 1.13 2.41
N PHE A 139 5.31 1.29 3.71
CA PHE A 139 6.27 0.93 4.78
C PHE A 139 6.51 -0.59 4.85
N ILE A 140 5.58 -1.41 4.37
CA ILE A 140 5.72 -2.87 4.29
C ILE A 140 6.29 -3.21 2.90
N PRO A 141 7.58 -3.65 2.82
CA PRO A 141 8.22 -3.90 1.54
C PRO A 141 7.44 -4.91 0.70
N THR A 142 7.30 -4.65 -0.61
CA THR A 142 6.71 -5.54 -1.62
C THR A 142 5.21 -5.85 -1.42
N ILE A 143 4.80 -6.20 -0.20
CA ILE A 143 3.42 -6.62 0.10
C ILE A 143 2.49 -5.41 0.16
N GLY A 144 2.97 -4.27 0.65
CA GLY A 144 2.14 -3.08 0.89
C GLY A 144 1.47 -2.53 -0.37
N SER A 145 2.19 -2.43 -1.47
CA SER A 145 1.65 -1.95 -2.73
C SER A 145 0.62 -2.91 -3.35
N ILE A 146 0.81 -4.22 -3.19
CA ILE A 146 -0.14 -5.25 -3.65
C ILE A 146 -1.44 -5.12 -2.86
N ILE A 147 -1.33 -5.00 -1.53
CA ILE A 147 -2.49 -4.82 -0.65
C ILE A 147 -3.24 -3.53 -0.98
N ALA A 148 -2.55 -2.44 -1.32
CA ALA A 148 -3.19 -1.19 -1.73
C ALA A 148 -3.88 -1.31 -3.10
N ALA A 149 -3.29 -2.04 -4.04
CA ALA A 149 -3.79 -2.18 -5.41
C ALA A 149 -5.10 -2.98 -5.49
N ILE A 150 -5.25 -4.04 -4.68
CA ILE A 150 -6.41 -4.94 -4.75
C ILE A 150 -7.74 -4.21 -4.57
N PRO A 151 -8.00 -3.52 -3.43
CA PRO A 151 -9.29 -2.88 -3.22
C PRO A 151 -9.54 -1.71 -4.15
N THR A 152 -8.48 -0.98 -4.51
CA THR A 152 -8.59 0.16 -5.44
C THR A 152 -8.95 -0.32 -6.85
N THR A 153 -8.36 -1.43 -7.30
CA THR A 153 -8.69 -2.06 -8.59
C THR A 153 -10.12 -2.62 -8.58
N LEU A 154 -10.54 -3.25 -7.49
CA LEU A 154 -11.92 -3.73 -7.34
C LEU A 154 -12.93 -2.58 -7.34
N LEU A 155 -12.60 -1.45 -6.69
CA LEU A 155 -13.45 -0.27 -6.73
C LEU A 155 -13.53 0.29 -8.15
N ALA A 156 -12.40 0.44 -8.85
CA ALA A 156 -12.36 0.89 -10.23
C ALA A 156 -13.19 -0.02 -11.15
N LEU A 157 -13.12 -1.36 -10.94
CA LEU A 157 -13.90 -2.33 -11.68
C LEU A 157 -15.41 -2.12 -11.50
N VAL A 158 -15.86 -1.91 -10.28
CA VAL A 158 -17.30 -1.73 -9.96
C VAL A 158 -17.79 -0.34 -10.37
N GLN A 159 -16.96 0.67 -10.25
CA GLN A 159 -17.32 2.06 -10.49
C GLN A 159 -17.24 2.44 -11.98
N LEU A 160 -16.17 2.10 -12.65
CA LEU A 160 -15.82 2.59 -13.97
C LEU A 160 -15.85 1.50 -15.03
N GLY A 161 -15.52 0.27 -14.68
CA GLY A 161 -15.54 -0.88 -15.57
C GLY A 161 -14.17 -1.58 -15.70
N VAL A 162 -14.11 -2.56 -16.61
CA VAL A 162 -12.94 -3.43 -16.77
C VAL A 162 -11.72 -2.66 -17.28
N SER A 163 -11.91 -1.71 -18.21
CA SER A 163 -10.83 -0.93 -18.80
C SER A 163 -10.09 -0.13 -17.74
N GLU A 164 -10.80 0.62 -16.93
CA GLU A 164 -10.27 1.47 -15.87
C GLU A 164 -9.67 0.66 -14.72
N ALA A 165 -10.23 -0.52 -14.42
CA ALA A 165 -9.65 -1.46 -13.47
C ALA A 165 -8.27 -1.94 -13.95
N VAL A 166 -8.13 -2.30 -15.23
CA VAL A 166 -6.84 -2.69 -15.82
C VAL A 166 -5.83 -1.54 -15.76
N TRP A 167 -6.25 -0.31 -16.11
CA TRP A 167 -5.38 0.87 -16.00
C TRP A 167 -4.99 1.17 -14.54
N THR A 168 -5.91 0.98 -13.60
CA THR A 168 -5.61 1.12 -12.17
C THR A 168 -4.55 0.11 -11.73
N ALA A 169 -4.73 -1.17 -12.03
CA ALA A 169 -3.76 -2.21 -11.69
C ALA A 169 -2.40 -1.97 -12.36
N ALA A 170 -2.40 -1.60 -13.65
CA ALA A 170 -1.17 -1.28 -14.39
C ALA A 170 -0.43 -0.10 -13.77
N GLY A 171 -1.13 0.96 -13.37
CA GLY A 171 -0.53 2.10 -12.69
C GLY A 171 0.12 1.74 -11.37
N TYR A 172 -0.55 0.97 -10.53
CA TYR A 172 0.06 0.48 -9.28
C TYR A 172 1.30 -0.38 -9.56
N LEU A 173 1.25 -1.26 -10.56
CA LEU A 173 2.39 -2.08 -10.96
C LEU A 173 3.58 -1.22 -11.40
N VAL A 174 3.34 -0.22 -12.25
CA VAL A 174 4.38 0.71 -12.72
C VAL A 174 4.95 1.53 -11.56
N ILE A 175 4.09 2.14 -10.74
CA ILE A 175 4.51 2.91 -9.57
C ILE A 175 5.37 2.06 -8.65
N ASN A 176 4.92 0.84 -8.33
CA ASN A 176 5.65 -0.06 -7.45
C ASN A 176 6.99 -0.50 -8.06
N THR A 177 7.03 -0.79 -9.35
CA THR A 177 8.28 -1.17 -10.03
C THR A 177 9.27 0.00 -10.07
N VAL A 178 8.81 1.19 -10.42
CA VAL A 178 9.69 2.37 -10.51
C VAL A 178 10.15 2.81 -9.13
N VAL A 179 9.23 2.95 -8.18
CA VAL A 179 9.57 3.45 -6.84
C VAL A 179 10.30 2.37 -6.04
N GLY A 180 9.74 1.15 -5.95
CA GLY A 180 10.27 0.09 -5.10
C GLY A 180 11.57 -0.52 -5.63
N ASN A 181 11.69 -0.72 -6.96
CA ASN A 181 12.84 -1.41 -7.53
C ASN A 181 13.92 -0.47 -8.09
N MET A 182 13.60 0.80 -8.39
CA MET A 182 14.56 1.72 -8.99
C MET A 182 14.91 2.90 -8.08
N ILE A 183 13.92 3.57 -7.49
CA ILE A 183 14.14 4.79 -6.69
C ILE A 183 14.61 4.41 -5.28
N GLU A 184 13.90 3.52 -4.61
CA GLU A 184 14.15 3.14 -3.22
C GLU A 184 15.58 2.62 -3.00
N PRO A 185 16.12 1.66 -3.79
CA PRO A 185 17.50 1.19 -3.63
C PRO A 185 18.54 2.28 -3.89
N ARG A 186 18.30 3.15 -4.88
CA ARG A 186 19.25 4.25 -5.21
C ARG A 186 19.30 5.30 -4.11
N VAL A 187 18.15 5.65 -3.54
CA VAL A 187 18.07 6.65 -2.45
C VAL A 187 18.67 6.08 -1.16
N MET A 188 18.35 4.83 -0.85
CA MET A 188 18.84 4.16 0.36
C MET A 188 20.34 3.85 0.27
N GLY A 189 20.83 3.35 -0.88
CA GLY A 189 22.25 3.06 -1.07
C GLY A 189 23.14 4.28 -0.90
N ARG A 190 22.76 5.43 -1.46
CA ARG A 190 23.47 6.71 -1.28
C ARG A 190 23.28 7.31 0.12
N GLY A 191 22.16 7.05 0.73
CA GLY A 191 21.78 7.62 2.03
C GLY A 191 22.39 6.93 3.23
N LEU A 192 22.74 5.64 3.14
CA LEU A 192 23.20 4.84 4.28
C LEU A 192 24.71 4.54 4.25
N ASP A 193 25.47 5.10 3.28
CA ASP A 193 26.90 4.79 3.07
C ASP A 193 27.20 3.27 3.00
N LEU A 194 26.19 2.48 2.60
CA LEU A 194 26.38 1.05 2.39
C LEU A 194 27.15 0.86 1.08
N SER A 195 28.29 0.18 1.16
CA SER A 195 29.05 -0.25 -0.01
C SER A 195 28.11 -1.01 -0.97
N ALA A 196 28.21 -0.73 -2.27
CA ALA A 196 27.43 -1.38 -3.33
C ALA A 196 27.57 -2.91 -3.39
N LEU A 197 28.36 -3.51 -2.50
CA LEU A 197 28.59 -4.96 -2.34
C LEU A 197 27.58 -5.61 -1.35
N VAL A 198 26.73 -4.84 -0.66
CA VAL A 198 25.80 -5.33 0.38
C VAL A 198 24.32 -5.11 0.00
N ALA A 199 24.05 -4.52 -1.18
CA ALA A 199 22.68 -4.28 -1.67
C ALA A 199 22.20 -5.37 -2.64
#